data_6a7a4cd3613cf4f34b4f6b2098ba3cc2
#
_entry.id   6a7a4cd3613cf4f34b4f6b2098ba3cc2
#
_cell.length_a   1.000
_cell.length_b   1.000
_cell.length_c   1.000
_cell.angle_alpha   90.00
_cell.angle_beta   90.00
_cell.angle_gamma   90.00
#
_symmetry.space_group_name_H-M   'P 1'
#
loop_
_entity.id
_entity.type
_entity.pdbx_description
1 polymer ?
#
loop_
_entity_poly.entity_id
_entity_poly.type
_entity_poly.pdbx_seq_one_letter_code
_entity_poly.pdbx_strand_id
1 'polypeptide(L)'
;SIDDLAQSADAIRRQQTSLGRWARDTLPADAIIGVNDTGAIAFFSGRRTFDVVGLTTKSEPRYWAAGAGSRFEHYERMPQGALPTHFIVYPEWMAVPQIIGEELASRTVNATILGGKTMTASVASYDVLRSAEEPLGETRGELIDRLDVADLESEADHGYALFWATQAQNRVHEAWLADRRRADGGRAGRTLERFTIKLRPSATLVARLIVETPMTLDLWVDGQKLAPVSVSADPEWQEVALRLPAEVGDKPAKIELAAP
;
A
#
# COMPACT_ATOMS: atom_id res chain seq x y z
N SER A 1 21.38 27.87 17.69
CA SER A 1 22.74 28.49 17.83
C SER A 1 23.57 28.17 16.58
N ILE A 2 24.76 28.77 16.46
CA ILE A 2 25.73 28.44 15.38
C ILE A 2 26.17 26.99 15.53
N ASP A 3 26.32 26.51 16.74
CA ASP A 3 26.69 25.11 17.03
C ASP A 3 25.62 24.13 16.57
N ASP A 4 24.34 24.45 16.77
CA ASP A 4 23.23 23.59 16.27
C ASP A 4 23.23 23.51 14.75
N LEU A 5 23.50 24.63 14.08
CA LEU A 5 23.61 24.67 12.61
C LEU A 5 24.77 23.81 12.11
N ALA A 6 25.96 23.95 12.78
CA ALA A 6 27.14 23.18 12.43
C ALA A 6 26.90 21.66 12.63
N GLN A 7 26.30 21.26 13.75
CA GLN A 7 25.97 19.89 14.05
C GLN A 7 24.95 19.31 13.04
N SER A 8 23.92 20.08 12.71
CA SER A 8 22.91 19.70 11.73
C SER A 8 23.51 19.50 10.33
N ALA A 9 24.36 20.45 9.90
CA ALA A 9 25.06 20.35 8.61
C ALA A 9 26.02 19.15 8.57
N ASP A 10 26.73 18.87 9.67
CA ASP A 10 27.60 17.69 9.75
C ASP A 10 26.81 16.38 9.69
N ALA A 11 25.68 16.30 10.38
CA ALA A 11 24.81 15.11 10.32
C ALA A 11 24.31 14.81 8.90
N ILE A 12 23.78 15.82 8.20
CA ILE A 12 23.34 15.71 6.81
C ILE A 12 24.51 15.30 5.90
N ARG A 13 25.69 15.90 6.12
CA ARG A 13 26.89 15.56 5.34
C ARG A 13 27.28 14.10 5.51
N ARG A 14 27.28 13.58 6.74
CA ARG A 14 27.68 12.19 7.03
C ARG A 14 26.66 11.17 6.57
N GLN A 15 25.39 11.49 6.52
CA GLN A 15 24.34 10.57 6.07
C GLN A 15 23.94 10.83 4.60
N GLN A 16 23.14 11.84 4.36
CA GLN A 16 22.49 12.07 3.07
C GLN A 16 23.45 12.46 1.95
N THR A 17 24.39 13.39 2.22
CA THR A 17 25.41 13.77 1.22
C THR A 17 26.34 12.60 0.91
N SER A 18 26.69 11.80 1.91
CA SER A 18 27.51 10.60 1.71
C SER A 18 26.80 9.57 0.81
N LEU A 19 25.50 9.31 1.04
CA LEU A 19 24.72 8.41 0.18
C LEU A 19 24.48 8.99 -1.21
N GLY A 20 24.26 10.29 -1.33
CA GLY A 20 24.12 10.96 -2.62
C GLY A 20 25.39 10.83 -3.48
N ARG A 21 26.57 11.03 -2.91
CA ARG A 21 27.86 10.83 -3.61
C ARG A 21 28.07 9.37 -3.95
N TRP A 22 27.81 8.45 -3.03
CA TRP A 22 27.87 7.01 -3.29
C TRP A 22 26.96 6.64 -4.48
N ALA A 23 25.72 7.14 -4.52
CA ALA A 23 24.80 6.88 -5.61
C ALA A 23 25.29 7.41 -6.95
N ARG A 24 25.92 8.60 -6.98
CA ARG A 24 26.56 9.14 -8.19
C ARG A 24 27.65 8.22 -8.71
N ASP A 25 28.47 7.69 -7.80
CA ASP A 25 29.68 6.95 -8.15
C ASP A 25 29.39 5.46 -8.45
N THR A 26 28.23 4.94 -7.97
CA THR A 26 27.91 3.50 -8.01
C THR A 26 26.70 3.17 -8.87
N LEU A 27 25.64 3.97 -8.83
CA LEU A 27 24.39 3.65 -9.53
C LEU A 27 24.46 4.02 -11.03
N PRO A 28 23.71 3.30 -11.89
CA PRO A 28 23.57 3.64 -13.29
C PRO A 28 23.16 5.11 -13.52
N ALA A 29 23.56 5.69 -14.63
CA ALA A 29 23.27 7.08 -14.95
C ALA A 29 21.77 7.37 -15.14
N ASP A 30 21.02 6.38 -15.58
CA ASP A 30 19.56 6.39 -15.79
C ASP A 30 18.76 5.91 -14.57
N ALA A 31 19.41 5.64 -13.45
CA ALA A 31 18.72 5.24 -12.22
C ALA A 31 17.71 6.30 -11.76
N ILE A 32 16.52 5.82 -11.38
CA ILE A 32 15.50 6.61 -10.69
C ILE A 32 15.55 6.23 -9.21
N ILE A 33 15.88 7.20 -8.36
CA ILE A 33 16.02 6.95 -6.92
C ILE A 33 14.78 7.41 -6.18
N GLY A 34 14.06 6.47 -5.56
CA GLY A 34 13.01 6.76 -4.59
C GLY A 34 13.65 7.33 -3.31
N VAL A 35 13.23 8.51 -2.90
CA VAL A 35 13.78 9.21 -1.73
C VAL A 35 12.67 9.74 -0.85
N ASN A 36 12.87 9.72 0.46
CA ASN A 36 12.01 10.44 1.41
C ASN A 36 12.63 11.74 1.92
N ASP A 37 13.86 12.04 1.48
CA ASP A 37 14.56 13.29 1.72
C ASP A 37 15.22 13.76 0.44
N THR A 38 14.59 14.72 -0.23
CA THR A 38 14.92 15.12 -1.62
C THR A 38 16.12 16.06 -1.74
N GLY A 39 16.62 16.64 -0.65
CA GLY A 39 17.64 17.69 -0.69
C GLY A 39 19.00 17.22 -1.15
N ALA A 40 19.83 16.77 -0.20
CA ALA A 40 21.23 16.43 -0.45
C ALA A 40 21.41 15.23 -1.39
N ILE A 41 20.53 14.21 -1.30
CA ILE A 41 20.63 13.01 -2.15
C ILE A 41 20.43 13.40 -3.61
N ALA A 42 19.37 14.14 -3.94
CA ALA A 42 19.09 14.58 -5.30
C ALA A 42 20.26 15.41 -5.88
N PHE A 43 20.74 16.39 -5.09
CA PHE A 43 21.82 17.29 -5.53
C PHE A 43 23.14 16.55 -5.78
N PHE A 44 23.58 15.72 -4.83
CA PHE A 44 24.91 15.09 -4.91
C PHE A 44 24.91 13.82 -5.77
N SER A 45 23.78 13.15 -5.97
CA SER A 45 23.72 11.99 -6.87
C SER A 45 23.70 12.40 -8.35
N GLY A 46 23.08 13.52 -8.67
CA GLY A 46 22.82 13.91 -10.05
C GLY A 46 21.93 12.91 -10.80
N ARG A 47 21.18 12.07 -10.06
CA ARG A 47 20.23 11.11 -10.60
C ARG A 47 18.82 11.67 -10.56
N ARG A 48 17.94 11.14 -11.40
CA ARG A 48 16.51 11.42 -11.29
C ARG A 48 16.00 10.90 -9.96
N THR A 49 15.28 11.73 -9.22
CA THR A 49 14.67 11.34 -7.95
C THR A 49 13.17 11.25 -8.06
N PHE A 50 12.59 10.32 -7.33
CA PHE A 50 11.17 10.13 -7.08
C PHE A 50 10.95 10.35 -5.60
N ASP A 51 10.28 11.43 -5.24
CA ASP A 51 10.00 11.77 -3.85
C ASP A 51 8.78 11.01 -3.36
N VAL A 52 9.02 10.00 -2.55
CA VAL A 52 7.96 9.12 -2.02
C VAL A 52 7.03 9.82 -1.02
N VAL A 53 7.47 10.93 -0.43
CA VAL A 53 6.65 11.78 0.45
C VAL A 53 5.78 12.74 -0.36
N GLY A 54 6.32 13.19 -1.49
CA GLY A 54 5.59 13.99 -2.44
C GLY A 54 5.81 15.51 -2.34
N LEU A 55 6.88 15.96 -1.71
CA LEU A 55 7.22 17.38 -1.70
C LEU A 55 7.58 17.89 -3.10
N THR A 56 8.17 17.03 -3.92
CA THR A 56 8.65 17.34 -5.26
C THR A 56 8.09 16.44 -6.36
N THR A 57 7.47 15.31 -6.01
CA THR A 57 6.79 14.42 -6.97
C THR A 57 5.28 14.59 -6.87
N LYS A 58 4.68 15.04 -7.97
CA LYS A 58 3.23 15.30 -8.06
C LYS A 58 2.44 14.02 -7.75
N SER A 59 1.34 14.19 -7.01
CA SER A 59 0.38 13.15 -6.60
C SER A 59 0.81 12.27 -5.43
N GLU A 60 2.11 12.10 -5.15
CA GLU A 60 2.59 11.26 -4.05
C GLU A 60 2.06 11.65 -2.66
N PRO A 61 1.82 12.94 -2.31
CA PRO A 61 1.38 13.31 -0.96
C PRO A 61 0.09 12.63 -0.53
N ARG A 62 -0.85 12.37 -1.45
CA ARG A 62 -2.12 11.71 -1.11
C ARG A 62 -1.93 10.25 -0.72
N TYR A 63 -1.04 9.53 -1.41
CA TYR A 63 -0.75 8.13 -1.08
C TYR A 63 0.09 8.03 0.19
N TRP A 64 1.01 8.97 0.38
CA TRP A 64 1.77 9.08 1.62
C TRP A 64 0.85 9.29 2.82
N ALA A 65 -0.09 10.22 2.72
CA ALA A 65 -1.06 10.52 3.78
C ALA A 65 -2.05 9.38 4.03
N ALA A 66 -2.43 8.64 2.99
CA ALA A 66 -3.37 7.53 3.11
C ALA A 66 -2.76 6.31 3.83
N GLY A 67 -1.47 6.03 3.62
CA GLY A 67 -0.75 4.96 4.31
C GLY A 67 -0.04 3.97 3.38
N ALA A 68 0.55 2.94 3.99
CA ALA A 68 1.41 1.99 3.30
C ALA A 68 0.68 1.16 2.23
N GLY A 69 -0.53 0.70 2.54
CA GLY A 69 -1.36 -0.04 1.57
C GLY A 69 -1.65 0.78 0.33
N SER A 70 -2.15 2.02 0.49
CA SER A 70 -2.44 2.89 -0.66
C SER A 70 -1.20 3.27 -1.47
N ARG A 71 -0.03 3.32 -0.85
CA ARG A 71 1.23 3.48 -1.61
C ARG A 71 1.58 2.25 -2.41
N PHE A 72 1.37 1.07 -1.84
CA PHE A 72 1.58 -0.20 -2.53
C PHE A 72 0.69 -0.30 -3.77
N GLU A 73 -0.62 -0.08 -3.61
CA GLU A 73 -1.60 -0.04 -4.69
C GLU A 73 -1.23 0.99 -5.78
N HIS A 74 -0.75 2.16 -5.36
CA HIS A 74 -0.27 3.16 -6.30
C HIS A 74 0.91 2.66 -7.14
N TYR A 75 1.88 1.97 -6.54
CA TYR A 75 3.00 1.38 -7.28
C TYR A 75 2.53 0.32 -8.29
N GLU A 76 1.48 -0.44 -7.97
CA GLU A 76 0.90 -1.40 -8.91
C GLU A 76 0.29 -0.75 -10.16
N ARG A 77 -0.26 0.46 -10.00
CA ARG A 77 -0.83 1.24 -11.12
C ARG A 77 0.20 1.99 -11.93
N MET A 78 1.38 2.23 -11.38
CA MET A 78 2.40 3.00 -12.08
C MET A 78 2.94 2.24 -13.30
N PRO A 79 3.22 2.96 -14.42
CA PRO A 79 3.98 2.37 -15.53
C PRO A 79 5.37 1.92 -15.02
N GLN A 80 5.80 0.74 -15.43
CA GLN A 80 7.08 0.17 -14.97
C GLN A 80 8.28 1.12 -15.16
N GLY A 81 8.33 1.87 -16.27
CA GLY A 81 9.40 2.84 -16.53
C GLY A 81 9.34 4.13 -15.69
N ALA A 82 8.29 4.32 -14.90
CA ALA A 82 8.16 5.44 -13.97
C ALA A 82 8.53 5.07 -12.53
N LEU A 83 8.57 3.77 -12.23
CA LEU A 83 8.92 3.26 -10.91
C LEU A 83 10.39 3.54 -10.57
N PRO A 84 10.72 3.84 -9.30
CA PRO A 84 12.10 3.89 -8.83
C PRO A 84 12.84 2.60 -9.12
N THR A 85 14.08 2.69 -9.58
CA THR A 85 14.97 1.52 -9.74
C THR A 85 15.71 1.18 -8.45
N HIS A 86 15.86 2.18 -7.60
CA HIS A 86 16.53 2.09 -6.31
C HIS A 86 15.81 2.95 -5.28
N PHE A 87 16.00 2.65 -4.02
CA PHE A 87 15.50 3.47 -2.92
C PHE A 87 16.66 3.94 -2.03
N ILE A 88 16.65 5.20 -1.63
CA ILE A 88 17.50 5.74 -0.55
C ILE A 88 16.57 6.37 0.46
N VAL A 89 16.18 5.61 1.47
CA VAL A 89 15.10 5.96 2.40
C VAL A 89 15.42 5.58 3.84
N TYR A 90 14.66 6.14 4.76
CA TYR A 90 14.52 5.58 6.11
C TYR A 90 13.49 4.44 6.04
N PRO A 91 13.86 3.18 6.31
CA PRO A 91 12.96 2.02 6.13
C PRO A 91 11.64 2.16 6.88
N GLU A 92 11.70 2.67 8.13
CA GLU A 92 10.52 2.86 8.96
C GLU A 92 9.54 3.89 8.37
N TRP A 93 10.05 4.90 7.68
CA TRP A 93 9.21 5.89 7.01
C TRP A 93 8.59 5.32 5.73
N MET A 94 9.36 4.56 4.99
CA MET A 94 8.85 3.94 3.76
C MET A 94 7.68 3.01 4.08
N ALA A 95 7.81 2.17 5.11
CA ALA A 95 6.79 1.26 5.62
C ALA A 95 6.15 0.33 4.54
N VAL A 96 6.84 0.11 3.42
CA VAL A 96 6.48 -0.82 2.33
C VAL A 96 7.71 -1.67 2.02
N PRO A 97 8.13 -2.55 2.94
CA PRO A 97 9.34 -3.37 2.76
C PRO A 97 9.23 -4.34 1.58
N GLN A 98 8.01 -4.64 1.12
CA GLN A 98 7.73 -5.59 0.05
C GLN A 98 8.38 -5.20 -1.28
N ILE A 99 8.56 -3.88 -1.51
CA ILE A 99 9.18 -3.36 -2.74
C ILE A 99 10.64 -2.96 -2.56
N ILE A 100 11.19 -3.16 -1.37
CA ILE A 100 12.60 -2.93 -1.06
C ILE A 100 13.36 -4.25 -1.24
N GLY A 101 14.26 -4.27 -2.18
CA GLY A 101 15.12 -5.43 -2.44
C GLY A 101 16.44 -5.39 -1.65
N GLU A 102 17.49 -5.89 -2.27
CA GLU A 102 18.81 -6.00 -1.65
C GLU A 102 19.38 -4.65 -1.21
N GLU A 103 19.88 -4.58 0.02
CA GLU A 103 20.61 -3.43 0.55
C GLU A 103 22.00 -3.34 -0.09
N LEU A 104 22.31 -2.19 -0.68
CA LEU A 104 23.58 -1.91 -1.33
C LEU A 104 24.52 -1.07 -0.44
N ALA A 105 23.96 -0.19 0.36
CA ALA A 105 24.71 0.67 1.29
C ALA A 105 23.81 1.21 2.38
N SER A 106 24.39 1.56 3.51
CA SER A 106 23.69 2.29 4.57
C SER A 106 24.59 3.29 5.27
N ARG A 107 23.96 4.27 5.94
CA ARG A 107 24.64 5.24 6.78
C ARG A 107 23.86 5.47 8.07
N THR A 108 24.52 5.20 9.17
CA THR A 108 23.97 5.41 10.53
C THR A 108 24.60 6.64 11.16
N VAL A 109 23.77 7.62 11.49
CA VAL A 109 24.15 8.86 12.17
C VAL A 109 23.11 9.17 13.22
N ASN A 110 23.54 9.31 14.47
CA ASN A 110 22.65 9.66 15.57
C ASN A 110 22.60 11.18 15.72
N ALA A 111 21.58 11.79 15.12
CA ALA A 111 21.34 13.23 15.24
C ALA A 111 19.84 13.54 15.14
N THR A 112 19.34 14.47 15.94
CA THR A 112 17.92 14.82 16.04
C THR A 112 17.35 15.51 14.79
N ILE A 113 18.21 16.13 13.99
CA ILE A 113 17.80 16.80 12.76
C ILE A 113 17.42 15.80 11.65
N LEU A 114 17.91 14.58 11.73
CA LEU A 114 17.64 13.55 10.73
C LEU A 114 16.28 12.88 10.97
N GLY A 115 15.61 12.47 9.92
CA GLY A 115 14.36 11.74 10.00
C GLY A 115 14.47 10.33 10.59
N GLY A 116 15.68 9.77 10.62
CA GLY A 116 16.01 8.48 11.21
C GLY A 116 17.49 8.28 11.39
N LYS A 117 17.87 7.34 12.25
CA LYS A 117 19.28 7.03 12.52
C LYS A 117 19.98 6.40 11.33
N THR A 118 19.32 5.45 10.68
CA THR A 118 19.88 4.69 9.57
C THR A 118 19.08 4.94 8.32
N MET A 119 19.76 5.43 7.29
CA MET A 119 19.23 5.54 5.94
C MET A 119 19.87 4.47 5.07
N THR A 120 19.07 3.72 4.33
CA THR A 120 19.51 2.61 3.49
C THR A 120 19.35 2.92 2.01
N ALA A 121 20.30 2.46 1.21
CA ALA A 121 20.22 2.40 -0.24
C ALA A 121 20.01 0.95 -0.67
N SER A 122 18.96 0.68 -1.43
CA SER A 122 18.57 -0.66 -1.85
C SER A 122 18.16 -0.68 -3.32
N VAL A 123 18.27 -1.83 -3.96
CA VAL A 123 17.59 -2.08 -5.24
C VAL A 123 16.09 -2.13 -4.99
N ALA A 124 15.30 -1.67 -5.93
CA ALA A 124 13.86 -1.90 -5.90
C ALA A 124 13.54 -3.35 -6.30
N SER A 125 12.51 -3.93 -5.71
CA SER A 125 12.00 -5.26 -6.03
C SER A 125 10.49 -5.18 -6.20
N TYR A 126 10.01 -5.48 -7.39
CA TYR A 126 8.59 -5.35 -7.73
C TYR A 126 7.92 -6.69 -8.06
N ASP A 127 8.56 -7.81 -7.69
CA ASP A 127 8.08 -9.16 -7.99
C ASP A 127 6.72 -9.48 -7.36
N VAL A 128 6.39 -8.78 -6.28
CA VAL A 128 5.12 -8.97 -5.56
C VAL A 128 3.99 -8.07 -6.07
N LEU A 129 4.30 -7.05 -6.88
CA LEU A 129 3.24 -6.19 -7.44
C LEU A 129 2.29 -7.02 -8.29
N ARG A 130 0.99 -6.76 -8.13
CA ARG A 130 -0.11 -7.47 -8.80
C ARG A 130 -0.17 -8.98 -8.49
N SER A 131 0.59 -9.45 -7.52
CA SER A 131 0.61 -10.87 -7.17
C SER A 131 -0.71 -11.34 -6.54
N ALA A 132 -1.50 -10.43 -6.00
CA ALA A 132 -2.79 -10.70 -5.37
C ALA A 132 -4.00 -10.35 -6.25
N GLU A 133 -3.81 -9.86 -7.47
CA GLU A 133 -4.93 -9.51 -8.36
C GLU A 133 -5.78 -10.73 -8.77
N GLU A 134 -5.16 -11.91 -8.85
CA GLU A 134 -5.87 -13.13 -9.20
C GLU A 134 -6.72 -13.63 -8.03
N PRO A 135 -7.92 -14.22 -8.30
CA PRO A 135 -8.71 -14.91 -7.29
C PRO A 135 -7.91 -16.02 -6.58
N LEU A 136 -8.18 -16.25 -5.31
CA LEU A 136 -7.54 -17.30 -4.50
C LEU A 136 -8.17 -18.68 -4.78
N GLY A 137 -9.47 -18.70 -5.10
CA GLY A 137 -10.25 -19.90 -5.34
C GLY A 137 -10.67 -20.06 -6.79
N GLU A 138 -11.39 -21.15 -7.08
CA GLU A 138 -12.06 -21.35 -8.35
C GLU A 138 -13.26 -20.39 -8.46
N THR A 139 -13.07 -19.22 -8.99
CA THR A 139 -14.16 -18.32 -9.34
C THR A 139 -14.87 -18.89 -10.56
N ARG A 140 -16.16 -19.23 -10.38
CA ARG A 140 -17.02 -19.62 -11.49
C ARG A 140 -17.80 -18.40 -11.96
N GLY A 141 -17.62 -18.04 -13.21
CA GLY A 141 -18.36 -16.95 -13.85
C GLY A 141 -17.48 -15.79 -14.29
N GLU A 142 -18.14 -14.77 -14.82
CA GLU A 142 -17.52 -13.53 -15.29
C GLU A 142 -17.38 -12.54 -14.13
N LEU A 143 -16.21 -11.91 -14.01
CA LEU A 143 -16.03 -10.78 -13.11
C LEU A 143 -16.80 -9.58 -13.64
N ILE A 144 -17.79 -9.11 -12.86
CA ILE A 144 -18.66 -8.00 -13.25
C ILE A 144 -18.07 -6.67 -12.81
N ASP A 145 -17.57 -6.61 -11.57
CA ASP A 145 -17.03 -5.43 -10.95
C ASP A 145 -16.07 -5.81 -9.81
N ARG A 146 -15.15 -4.91 -9.46
CA ARG A 146 -14.16 -5.14 -8.41
C ARG A 146 -13.85 -3.84 -7.68
N LEU A 147 -14.07 -3.84 -6.38
CA LEU A 147 -13.51 -2.84 -5.48
C LEU A 147 -12.18 -3.36 -4.94
N ASP A 148 -11.13 -2.60 -5.17
CA ASP A 148 -9.80 -2.81 -4.61
C ASP A 148 -9.63 -1.88 -3.43
N VAL A 149 -9.59 -2.45 -2.23
CA VAL A 149 -9.54 -1.68 -0.97
C VAL A 149 -8.10 -1.23 -0.73
N ALA A 150 -7.94 0.04 -0.34
CA ALA A 150 -6.69 0.80 -0.24
C ALA A 150 -6.20 1.39 -1.58
N ASP A 151 -6.66 0.93 -2.73
CA ASP A 151 -6.48 1.62 -3.99
C ASP A 151 -7.39 2.86 -4.03
N LEU A 152 -6.81 4.05 -3.91
CA LEU A 152 -7.56 5.31 -3.78
C LEU A 152 -8.40 5.63 -5.02
N GLU A 153 -8.01 5.17 -6.19
CA GLU A 153 -8.77 5.33 -7.42
C GLU A 153 -9.98 4.38 -7.41
N SER A 154 -9.75 3.12 -7.09
CA SER A 154 -10.83 2.13 -6.97
C SER A 154 -11.82 2.51 -5.88
N GLU A 155 -11.33 2.96 -4.72
CA GLU A 155 -12.18 3.46 -3.64
C GLU A 155 -13.04 4.66 -4.08
N ALA A 156 -12.45 5.60 -4.84
CA ALA A 156 -13.17 6.77 -5.35
C ALA A 156 -14.24 6.37 -6.37
N ASP A 157 -13.92 5.47 -7.29
CA ASP A 157 -14.85 5.00 -8.32
C ASP A 157 -16.07 4.28 -7.73
N HIS A 158 -15.90 3.62 -6.58
CA HIS A 158 -16.95 2.90 -5.87
C HIS A 158 -17.60 3.71 -4.73
N GLY A 159 -17.17 4.96 -4.52
CA GLY A 159 -17.66 5.76 -3.40
C GLY A 159 -17.40 5.12 -2.03
N TYR A 160 -16.26 4.44 -1.91
CA TYR A 160 -15.89 3.72 -0.69
C TYR A 160 -15.74 4.68 0.49
N ALA A 161 -16.32 4.30 1.61
CA ALA A 161 -16.25 5.05 2.86
C ALA A 161 -16.12 4.09 4.05
N LEU A 162 -15.20 4.43 4.94
CA LEU A 162 -14.90 3.68 6.14
C LEU A 162 -15.44 4.39 7.37
N PHE A 163 -16.24 3.69 8.17
CA PHE A 163 -16.82 4.19 9.43
C PHE A 163 -16.32 3.34 10.60
N TRP A 164 -16.42 3.90 11.84
CA TRP A 164 -15.98 3.27 13.10
C TRP A 164 -14.49 2.90 13.14
N ALA A 165 -13.72 3.52 12.28
CA ALA A 165 -12.33 3.18 12.00
C ALA A 165 -11.33 3.79 13.01
N THR A 166 -11.65 3.83 14.29
CA THR A 166 -10.78 4.47 15.31
C THR A 166 -9.38 3.86 15.41
N GLN A 167 -9.15 2.71 14.77
CA GLN A 167 -7.85 2.04 14.71
C GLN A 167 -7.60 1.37 13.35
N ALA A 168 -8.37 1.73 12.32
CA ALA A 168 -8.13 1.15 11.00
C ALA A 168 -6.74 1.50 10.49
N GLN A 169 -5.99 0.49 10.11
CA GLN A 169 -4.66 0.62 9.55
C GLN A 169 -4.73 0.43 8.04
N ASN A 170 -4.13 1.35 7.33
CA ASN A 170 -3.87 1.22 5.90
C ASN A 170 -2.48 0.60 5.74
N ARG A 171 -2.40 -0.67 5.41
CA ARG A 171 -1.15 -1.44 5.40
C ARG A 171 -1.08 -2.42 4.22
N VAL A 172 0.12 -2.88 3.93
CA VAL A 172 0.34 -4.02 3.04
C VAL A 172 0.28 -5.29 3.88
N HIS A 173 -0.45 -6.26 3.38
CA HIS A 173 -0.42 -7.63 3.90
C HIS A 173 0.30 -8.55 2.91
N GLU A 174 1.11 -9.44 3.45
CA GLU A 174 1.91 -10.38 2.69
C GLU A 174 1.67 -11.79 3.21
N ALA A 175 1.42 -12.70 2.30
CA ALA A 175 1.18 -14.10 2.59
C ALA A 175 1.84 -15.01 1.56
N TRP A 176 2.13 -16.23 1.98
CA TRP A 176 2.52 -17.31 1.08
C TRP A 176 1.27 -18.10 0.70
N LEU A 177 0.98 -18.16 -0.59
CA LEU A 177 -0.08 -18.99 -1.10
C LEU A 177 0.51 -20.02 -2.06
N ALA A 178 0.45 -21.29 -1.66
CA ALA A 178 1.18 -22.39 -2.28
C ALA A 178 2.70 -22.13 -2.22
N ASP A 179 3.34 -21.95 -3.37
CA ASP A 179 4.77 -21.69 -3.50
C ASP A 179 5.08 -20.23 -3.89
N ARG A 180 4.07 -19.36 -3.90
CA ARG A 180 4.19 -17.95 -4.33
C ARG A 180 3.94 -16.99 -3.18
N ARG A 181 4.85 -16.05 -3.03
CA ARG A 181 4.68 -14.88 -2.18
C ARG A 181 3.69 -13.91 -2.85
N ARG A 182 2.69 -13.45 -2.10
CA ARG A 182 1.72 -12.48 -2.56
C ARG A 182 1.63 -11.33 -1.58
N ALA A 183 1.44 -10.13 -2.10
CA ALA A 183 1.24 -8.93 -1.31
C ALA A 183 0.07 -8.14 -1.87
N ASP A 184 -0.66 -7.46 -1.00
CA ASP A 184 -1.82 -6.64 -1.34
C ASP A 184 -1.95 -5.50 -0.34
N GLY A 185 -2.38 -4.34 -0.80
CA GLY A 185 -2.79 -3.27 0.08
C GLY A 185 -4.14 -3.56 0.71
N GLY A 186 -4.39 -3.00 1.87
CA GLY A 186 -5.67 -3.22 2.53
C GLY A 186 -5.89 -2.34 3.74
N ARG A 187 -7.09 -2.44 4.29
CA ARG A 187 -7.49 -1.77 5.51
C ARG A 187 -7.78 -2.80 6.59
N ALA A 188 -7.14 -2.67 7.73
CA ALA A 188 -7.29 -3.57 8.86
C ALA A 188 -7.92 -2.86 10.05
N GLY A 189 -8.81 -3.54 10.75
CA GLY A 189 -9.49 -3.04 11.95
C GLY A 189 -10.94 -3.48 12.02
N ARG A 190 -11.62 -3.10 13.11
CA ARG A 190 -13.07 -3.25 13.21
C ARG A 190 -13.73 -2.08 12.51
N THR A 191 -14.53 -2.35 11.50
CA THR A 191 -15.00 -1.32 10.57
C THR A 191 -16.46 -1.55 10.18
N LEU A 192 -17.11 -0.48 9.76
CA LEU A 192 -18.24 -0.50 8.85
C LEU A 192 -17.79 0.10 7.54
N GLU A 193 -17.83 -0.66 6.48
CA GLU A 193 -17.46 -0.26 5.14
C GLU A 193 -18.71 -0.05 4.30
N ARG A 194 -18.72 1.00 3.50
CA ARG A 194 -19.81 1.32 2.59
C ARG A 194 -19.23 1.61 1.22
N PHE A 195 -19.80 0.99 0.20
CA PHE A 195 -19.39 1.20 -1.19
C PHE A 195 -20.54 0.88 -2.15
N THR A 196 -20.37 1.24 -3.40
CA THR A 196 -21.29 0.91 -4.49
C THR A 196 -20.58 -0.01 -5.47
N ILE A 197 -21.22 -1.11 -5.85
CA ILE A 197 -20.66 -2.08 -6.80
C ILE A 197 -21.73 -2.47 -7.81
N LYS A 198 -21.30 -2.72 -9.06
CA LYS A 198 -22.21 -3.22 -10.11
C LYS A 198 -22.57 -4.67 -9.81
N LEU A 199 -23.84 -4.97 -9.88
CA LEU A 199 -24.37 -6.32 -9.70
C LEU A 199 -25.25 -6.72 -10.88
N ARG A 200 -25.36 -8.02 -11.09
CA ARG A 200 -26.32 -8.65 -11.99
C ARG A 200 -27.17 -9.65 -11.22
N PRO A 201 -28.35 -10.04 -11.70
CA PRO A 201 -29.12 -11.12 -11.10
C PRO A 201 -28.27 -12.38 -10.91
N SER A 202 -28.36 -12.99 -9.73
CA SER A 202 -27.59 -14.16 -9.33
C SER A 202 -26.07 -13.97 -9.20
N ALA A 203 -25.59 -12.73 -9.15
CA ALA A 203 -24.19 -12.46 -8.84
C ALA A 203 -23.85 -12.87 -7.40
N THR A 204 -22.61 -13.27 -7.21
CA THR A 204 -22.03 -13.53 -5.88
C THR A 204 -21.03 -12.42 -5.57
N LEU A 205 -21.21 -11.77 -4.42
CA LEU A 205 -20.18 -10.88 -3.89
C LEU A 205 -19.14 -11.74 -3.16
N VAL A 206 -17.88 -11.58 -3.53
CA VAL A 206 -16.77 -12.27 -2.86
C VAL A 206 -15.93 -11.23 -2.12
N ALA A 207 -15.80 -11.40 -0.81
CA ALA A 207 -14.93 -10.59 0.01
C ALA A 207 -13.62 -11.35 0.29
N ARG A 208 -12.48 -10.72 -0.01
CA ARG A 208 -11.16 -11.22 0.36
C ARG A 208 -10.74 -10.58 1.66
N LEU A 209 -10.39 -11.38 2.65
CA LEU A 209 -10.05 -10.92 4.00
C LEU A 209 -9.08 -11.86 4.71
N ILE A 210 -8.49 -11.31 5.76
CA ILE A 210 -7.72 -12.03 6.77
C ILE A 210 -8.43 -11.84 8.09
N VAL A 211 -8.62 -12.92 8.82
CA VAL A 211 -9.36 -12.91 10.07
C VAL A 211 -8.51 -13.59 11.14
N GLU A 212 -7.96 -12.82 12.07
CA GLU A 212 -7.11 -13.33 13.15
C GLU A 212 -7.91 -14.08 14.23
N THR A 213 -9.18 -13.71 14.43
CA THR A 213 -10.09 -14.36 15.38
C THR A 213 -11.45 -14.59 14.72
N PRO A 214 -12.13 -15.72 14.99
CA PRO A 214 -13.44 -15.97 14.37
C PRO A 214 -14.39 -14.81 14.58
N MET A 215 -15.09 -14.43 13.53
CA MET A 215 -15.98 -13.28 13.55
C MET A 215 -17.24 -13.51 12.73
N THR A 216 -18.18 -12.59 12.84
CA THR A 216 -19.37 -12.55 12.01
C THR A 216 -19.35 -11.27 11.18
N LEU A 217 -19.58 -11.40 9.88
CA LEU A 217 -19.80 -10.27 8.99
C LEU A 217 -21.30 -9.99 8.87
N ASP A 218 -21.66 -8.76 9.16
CA ASP A 218 -22.98 -8.23 8.86
C ASP A 218 -22.98 -7.56 7.48
N LEU A 219 -23.95 -7.89 6.64
CA LEU A 219 -24.07 -7.40 5.26
C LEU A 219 -25.44 -6.74 5.03
N TRP A 220 -25.42 -5.56 4.41
CA TRP A 220 -26.63 -4.90 3.88
C TRP A 220 -26.45 -4.63 2.39
N VAL A 221 -27.53 -4.80 1.65
CA VAL A 221 -27.63 -4.46 0.23
C VAL A 221 -28.80 -3.49 0.06
N ASP A 222 -28.53 -2.29 -0.44
CA ASP A 222 -29.51 -1.19 -0.57
C ASP A 222 -30.32 -0.93 0.73
N GLY A 223 -29.65 -1.08 1.88
CA GLY A 223 -30.22 -0.88 3.21
C GLY A 223 -30.96 -2.09 3.80
N GLN A 224 -31.13 -3.17 3.05
CA GLN A 224 -31.70 -4.41 3.54
C GLN A 224 -30.63 -5.29 4.20
N LYS A 225 -30.78 -5.58 5.48
CA LYS A 225 -29.88 -6.50 6.20
C LYS A 225 -30.10 -7.94 5.74
N LEU A 226 -29.02 -8.61 5.38
CA LEU A 226 -29.01 -10.02 5.03
C LEU A 226 -28.65 -10.89 6.24
N ALA A 227 -28.71 -12.21 6.06
CA ALA A 227 -28.23 -13.14 7.07
C ALA A 227 -26.71 -12.95 7.31
N PRO A 228 -26.29 -12.87 8.55
CA PRO A 228 -24.88 -12.70 8.86
C PRO A 228 -24.06 -13.91 8.42
N VAL A 229 -22.80 -13.69 8.08
CA VAL A 229 -21.88 -14.73 7.62
C VAL A 229 -20.79 -14.95 8.67
N SER A 230 -20.70 -16.18 9.18
CA SER A 230 -19.61 -16.55 10.08
C SER A 230 -18.34 -16.81 9.30
N VAL A 231 -17.25 -16.20 9.74
CA VAL A 231 -15.92 -16.34 9.15
C VAL A 231 -14.98 -16.93 10.19
N SER A 232 -14.33 -18.03 9.85
CA SER A 232 -13.33 -18.66 10.70
C SER A 232 -12.03 -17.86 10.71
N ALA A 233 -11.25 -18.02 11.77
CA ALA A 233 -9.91 -17.45 11.81
C ALA A 233 -9.02 -18.15 10.78
N ASP A 234 -8.31 -17.35 10.02
CA ASP A 234 -7.27 -17.77 9.11
C ASP A 234 -6.22 -16.65 9.03
N PRO A 235 -4.95 -16.92 9.36
CA PRO A 235 -3.88 -15.91 9.24
C PRO A 235 -3.51 -15.61 7.78
N GLU A 236 -3.94 -16.46 6.85
CA GLU A 236 -3.77 -16.28 5.43
C GLU A 236 -5.01 -15.63 4.81
N TRP A 237 -4.92 -15.23 3.56
CA TRP A 237 -6.07 -14.71 2.85
C TRP A 237 -7.10 -15.78 2.56
N GLN A 238 -8.34 -15.45 2.80
CA GLN A 238 -9.50 -16.24 2.43
C GLN A 238 -10.50 -15.44 1.61
N GLU A 239 -11.21 -16.12 0.74
CA GLU A 239 -12.32 -15.55 -0.03
C GLU A 239 -13.64 -16.08 0.53
N VAL A 240 -14.48 -15.16 0.98
CA VAL A 240 -15.79 -15.45 1.53
C VAL A 240 -16.87 -15.06 0.53
N ALA A 241 -17.64 -16.03 0.08
CA ALA A 241 -18.76 -15.80 -0.81
C ALA A 241 -19.99 -15.33 -0.02
N LEU A 242 -20.45 -14.14 -0.33
CA LEU A 242 -21.63 -13.51 0.25
C LEU A 242 -22.78 -13.64 -0.74
N ARG A 243 -23.81 -14.43 -0.39
CA ARG A 243 -24.97 -14.65 -1.23
C ARG A 243 -25.86 -13.42 -1.24
N LEU A 244 -26.15 -12.92 -2.42
CA LEU A 244 -27.03 -11.78 -2.62
C LEU A 244 -28.49 -12.23 -2.89
N PRO A 245 -29.50 -11.39 -2.55
CA PRO A 245 -30.88 -11.68 -2.90
C PRO A 245 -31.06 -11.83 -4.40
N ALA A 246 -32.00 -12.70 -4.82
CA ALA A 246 -32.29 -12.94 -6.23
C ALA A 246 -32.88 -11.69 -6.93
N GLU A 247 -33.46 -10.80 -6.18
CA GLU A 247 -34.10 -9.56 -6.65
C GLU A 247 -33.10 -8.43 -6.94
N VAL A 248 -31.80 -8.65 -6.68
CA VAL A 248 -30.77 -7.67 -7.01
C VAL A 248 -30.77 -7.47 -8.53
N GLY A 249 -31.12 -6.24 -8.93
CA GLY A 249 -31.26 -5.92 -10.36
C GLY A 249 -29.92 -5.71 -11.07
N ASP A 250 -29.99 -5.50 -12.38
CA ASP A 250 -28.82 -5.14 -13.21
C ASP A 250 -28.51 -3.64 -13.07
N LYS A 251 -28.06 -3.24 -11.88
CA LYS A 251 -27.71 -1.85 -11.51
C LYS A 251 -26.67 -1.84 -10.42
N PRO A 252 -25.95 -0.70 -10.22
CA PRO A 252 -25.11 -0.52 -9.04
C PRO A 252 -25.95 -0.62 -7.76
N ALA A 253 -25.47 -1.38 -6.78
CA ALA A 253 -26.08 -1.52 -5.47
C ALA A 253 -25.15 -0.98 -4.38
N LYS A 254 -25.75 -0.40 -3.36
CA LYS A 254 -25.05 0.07 -2.17
C LYS A 254 -24.84 -1.09 -1.23
N ILE A 255 -23.59 -1.37 -0.93
CA ILE A 255 -23.18 -2.39 0.03
C ILE A 255 -22.73 -1.73 1.33
N GLU A 256 -23.15 -2.30 2.45
CA GLU A 256 -22.57 -2.01 3.75
C GLU A 256 -22.09 -3.34 4.35
N LEU A 257 -20.85 -3.38 4.75
CA LEU A 257 -20.21 -4.56 5.35
C LEU A 257 -19.64 -4.17 6.71
N ALA A 258 -20.07 -4.84 7.75
CA ALA A 258 -19.60 -4.58 9.10
C ALA A 258 -18.88 -5.80 9.69
N ALA A 259 -17.73 -5.49 10.28
CA ALA A 259 -16.92 -6.38 11.11
C ALA A 259 -16.93 -5.82 12.54
N PRO A 260 -17.90 -6.19 13.38
CA PRO A 260 -18.08 -5.63 14.73
C PRO A 260 -16.99 -6.06 15.74
#